data_d3020799f2350483df78a3746c909cb9
#
_entry.id   d3020799f2350483df78a3746c909cb9
#
_cell.length_a   1.000
_cell.length_b   1.000
_cell.length_c   1.000
_cell.angle_alpha   90.00
_cell.angle_beta   90.00
_cell.angle_gamma   90.00
#
_symmetry.space_group_name_H-M   'P 1'
#
loop_
_entity.id
_entity.type
_entity.pdbx_description
1 polymer ?
#
loop_
_entity_poly.entity_id
_entity_poly.type
_entity_poly.pdbx_seq_one_letter_code
_entity_poly.pdbx_strand_id
1 'polypeptide(L)'
;AQAFPAIIRAKKILVLGDKKQFSNLQSYQATSIINNTYQNKLRKVFRENISKDAIQLERLASFNVKTSILDFFQRISNYEARLKKHFRGYPEHIAYCSKTFYNNDLQAIRLRTKPIKEVIHFENLKYEIKDEINNSNKKEAEHIIKQLEKIKSDKTSVSVGIITPFTDQQRLITSLIQKHKDKDYFEEELKLKIMTFDTCQGEERQIVFYSMVATKNKDKLNWIFPVDLANKDLEEYGDKKAQRLNVGLSRVQEKMYFTMSKSVEEFKNEIGNALRFINNIWASEEKLPKNKDLDPKSPMEKEVLQWFKQTPFYLENKNKVELK
;
A
#
# COMPACT_ATOMS: atom_id res chain seq x y z
N ALA A 1 -5.61 -10.35 23.25
CA ALA A 1 -6.21 -10.35 24.61
C ALA A 1 -7.40 -9.40 24.73
N GLN A 2 -7.34 -8.17 24.20
CA GLN A 2 -8.41 -7.14 24.35
C GLN A 2 -9.76 -7.53 23.73
N ALA A 3 -9.76 -8.27 22.64
CA ALA A 3 -10.99 -8.70 21.97
C ALA A 3 -11.62 -9.98 22.58
N PHE A 4 -10.92 -10.68 23.45
CA PHE A 4 -11.38 -11.95 24.00
C PHE A 4 -12.73 -11.87 24.74
N PRO A 5 -13.01 -10.83 25.54
CA PRO A 5 -14.32 -10.70 26.19
C PRO A 5 -15.50 -10.57 25.23
N ALA A 6 -15.29 -10.00 24.04
CA ALA A 6 -16.32 -9.94 23.01
C ALA A 6 -16.50 -11.30 22.32
N ILE A 7 -15.39 -12.00 22.05
CA ILE A 7 -15.36 -13.31 21.40
C ILE A 7 -16.17 -14.34 22.16
N ILE A 8 -15.96 -14.47 23.48
CA ILE A 8 -16.62 -15.48 24.29
C ILE A 8 -18.13 -15.26 24.48
N ARG A 9 -18.63 -14.08 24.13
CA ARG A 9 -20.07 -13.75 24.20
C ARG A 9 -20.80 -13.93 22.86
N ALA A 10 -20.07 -14.13 21.78
CA ALA A 10 -20.63 -14.19 20.44
C ALA A 10 -21.02 -15.62 20.05
N LYS A 11 -22.21 -15.81 19.50
CA LYS A 11 -22.65 -17.08 18.89
C LYS A 11 -22.03 -17.33 17.52
N LYS A 12 -21.74 -16.26 16.77
CA LYS A 12 -21.09 -16.29 15.46
C LYS A 12 -20.07 -15.18 15.43
N ILE A 13 -18.92 -15.43 14.80
CA ILE A 13 -17.81 -14.49 14.73
C ILE A 13 -17.37 -14.38 13.29
N LEU A 14 -17.25 -13.13 12.80
CA LEU A 14 -16.61 -12.80 11.54
C LEU A 14 -15.33 -12.01 11.84
N VAL A 15 -14.21 -12.51 11.36
CA VAL A 15 -12.92 -11.83 11.48
C VAL A 15 -12.45 -11.40 10.11
N LEU A 16 -12.20 -10.12 9.94
CA LEU A 16 -11.64 -9.52 8.73
C LEU A 16 -10.23 -9.04 9.02
N GLY A 17 -9.30 -9.33 8.14
CA GLY A 17 -7.92 -8.90 8.31
C GLY A 17 -7.03 -9.30 7.13
N ASP A 18 -5.80 -8.82 7.16
CA ASP A 18 -4.77 -9.10 6.17
C ASP A 18 -3.42 -9.23 6.87
N LYS A 19 -2.82 -10.41 6.81
CA LYS A 19 -1.51 -10.70 7.42
C LYS A 19 -0.36 -9.94 6.76
N LYS A 20 -0.55 -9.49 5.53
CA LYS A 20 0.45 -8.73 4.76
C LYS A 20 0.40 -7.22 5.06
N GLN A 21 -0.55 -6.79 5.90
CA GLN A 21 -0.64 -5.42 6.42
C GLN A 21 -0.19 -5.36 7.89
N PHE A 22 -0.17 -4.15 8.49
CA PHE A 22 0.35 -3.99 9.85
C PHE A 22 -0.39 -4.84 10.86
N SER A 23 0.41 -5.57 11.63
CA SER A 23 -0.05 -6.24 12.85
C SER A 23 0.01 -5.28 14.05
N ASN A 24 -0.67 -5.62 15.14
CA ASN A 24 -0.65 -4.82 16.36
C ASN A 24 0.78 -4.72 16.91
N LEU A 25 1.31 -3.50 16.97
CA LEU A 25 2.69 -3.21 17.41
C LEU A 25 2.99 -3.63 18.84
N GLN A 26 2.00 -3.67 19.73
CA GLN A 26 2.20 -4.05 21.14
C GLN A 26 2.61 -5.52 21.29
N SER A 27 2.26 -6.39 20.34
CA SER A 27 2.65 -7.80 20.39
C SER A 27 4.14 -8.04 20.14
N TYR A 28 4.85 -7.10 19.52
CA TYR A 28 6.30 -7.23 19.29
C TYR A 28 7.15 -7.07 20.54
N GLN A 29 6.63 -6.45 21.58
CA GLN A 29 7.35 -6.24 22.85
C GLN A 29 7.34 -7.48 23.75
N ALA A 30 6.58 -8.51 23.41
CA ALA A 30 6.52 -9.72 24.22
C ALA A 30 7.86 -10.48 24.16
N THR A 31 8.56 -10.53 25.27
CA THR A 31 9.79 -11.30 25.43
C THR A 31 9.51 -12.79 25.48
N SER A 32 10.53 -13.63 25.27
CA SER A 32 10.44 -15.08 25.44
C SER A 32 9.99 -15.47 26.84
N ILE A 33 10.41 -14.72 27.85
CA ILE A 33 10.01 -14.93 29.27
C ILE A 33 8.50 -14.74 29.43
N ILE A 34 7.93 -13.65 28.89
CA ILE A 34 6.49 -13.38 28.96
C ILE A 34 5.72 -14.48 28.24
N ASN A 35 6.18 -14.90 27.09
CA ASN A 35 5.54 -15.98 26.32
C ASN A 35 5.58 -17.31 27.08
N ASN A 36 6.71 -17.69 27.66
CA ASN A 36 6.84 -18.91 28.44
C ASN A 36 5.94 -18.90 29.70
N THR A 37 5.87 -17.76 30.39
CA THR A 37 4.96 -17.59 31.53
C THR A 37 3.49 -17.76 31.08
N TYR A 38 3.10 -17.18 29.97
CA TYR A 38 1.77 -17.34 29.39
C TYR A 38 1.49 -18.81 29.04
N GLN A 39 2.40 -19.47 28.33
CA GLN A 39 2.27 -20.88 27.93
C GLN A 39 2.13 -21.82 29.14
N ASN A 40 2.91 -21.61 30.18
CA ASN A 40 2.85 -22.41 31.40
C ASN A 40 1.51 -22.25 32.09
N LYS A 41 1.01 -21.02 32.22
CA LYS A 41 -0.32 -20.77 32.79
C LYS A 41 -1.42 -21.39 31.93
N LEU A 42 -1.35 -21.27 30.62
CA LEU A 42 -2.34 -21.84 29.72
C LEU A 42 -2.40 -23.36 29.83
N ARG A 43 -1.25 -24.04 29.83
CA ARG A 43 -1.14 -25.49 29.99
C ARG A 43 -1.67 -25.96 31.37
N LYS A 44 -1.38 -25.22 32.44
CA LYS A 44 -1.89 -25.53 33.77
C LYS A 44 -3.41 -25.50 33.80
N VAL A 45 -4.01 -24.37 33.35
CA VAL A 45 -5.47 -24.20 33.33
C VAL A 45 -6.14 -25.26 32.48
N PHE A 46 -5.55 -25.59 31.31
CA PHE A 46 -6.09 -26.61 30.43
C PHE A 46 -6.08 -28.01 31.07
N ARG A 47 -4.98 -28.40 31.73
CA ARG A 47 -4.86 -29.69 32.44
C ARG A 47 -5.85 -29.81 33.58
N GLU A 48 -6.08 -28.73 34.29
CA GLU A 48 -6.96 -28.72 35.48
C GLU A 48 -8.44 -28.74 35.10
N ASN A 49 -8.83 -28.15 33.97
CA ASN A 49 -10.22 -27.89 33.65
C ASN A 49 -10.75 -28.60 32.39
N ILE A 50 -9.86 -29.03 31.46
CA ILE A 50 -10.30 -29.53 30.16
C ILE A 50 -9.78 -30.94 29.85
N SER A 51 -8.47 -31.12 29.74
CA SER A 51 -7.88 -32.40 29.34
C SER A 51 -6.43 -32.53 29.80
N LYS A 52 -6.03 -33.78 30.13
CA LYS A 52 -4.63 -34.16 30.37
C LYS A 52 -3.96 -34.78 29.14
N ASP A 53 -4.65 -34.86 28.01
CA ASP A 53 -4.14 -35.46 26.78
C ASP A 53 -2.92 -34.70 26.27
N ALA A 54 -1.83 -35.45 26.03
CA ALA A 54 -0.56 -34.90 25.60
C ALA A 54 -0.65 -34.20 24.24
N ILE A 55 -1.40 -34.77 23.28
CA ILE A 55 -1.57 -34.21 21.92
C ILE A 55 -2.31 -32.88 21.97
N GLN A 56 -3.35 -32.81 22.80
CA GLN A 56 -4.09 -31.54 22.97
C GLN A 56 -3.24 -30.48 23.67
N LEU A 57 -2.41 -30.88 24.63
CA LEU A 57 -1.47 -29.98 25.31
C LEU A 57 -0.38 -29.45 24.39
N GLU A 58 0.12 -30.26 23.44
CA GLU A 58 1.06 -29.81 22.44
C GLU A 58 0.46 -28.76 21.51
N ARG A 59 -0.80 -28.92 21.11
CA ARG A 59 -1.52 -27.92 20.29
C ARG A 59 -1.56 -26.54 20.95
N LEU A 60 -1.54 -26.47 22.29
CA LEU A 60 -1.45 -25.19 23.00
C LEU A 60 -0.13 -24.45 22.78
N ALA A 61 0.95 -25.14 22.43
CA ALA A 61 2.22 -24.51 22.12
C ALA A 61 2.14 -23.56 20.90
N SER A 62 1.18 -23.79 20.01
CA SER A 62 0.92 -22.91 18.86
C SER A 62 0.31 -21.55 19.23
N PHE A 63 -0.26 -21.41 20.42
CA PHE A 63 -0.83 -20.16 20.92
C PHE A 63 0.21 -19.41 21.76
N ASN A 64 0.57 -18.22 21.35
CA ASN A 64 1.52 -17.37 22.07
C ASN A 64 0.96 -15.94 22.19
N VAL A 65 1.59 -15.11 23.01
CA VAL A 65 1.14 -13.72 23.24
C VAL A 65 1.17 -12.84 22.00
N LYS A 66 1.89 -13.28 20.97
CA LYS A 66 1.98 -12.59 19.66
C LYS A 66 0.91 -13.05 18.68
N THR A 67 0.18 -14.13 18.96
CA THR A 67 -0.88 -14.61 18.07
C THR A 67 -1.95 -13.55 17.89
N SER A 68 -2.16 -13.13 16.67
CA SER A 68 -3.24 -12.19 16.33
C SER A 68 -4.61 -12.89 16.39
N ILE A 69 -5.69 -12.09 16.44
CA ILE A 69 -7.05 -12.64 16.36
C ILE A 69 -7.26 -13.35 15.02
N LEU A 70 -6.76 -12.78 13.94
CA LEU A 70 -6.86 -13.38 12.61
C LEU A 70 -6.22 -14.76 12.59
N ASP A 71 -5.02 -14.91 13.16
CA ASP A 71 -4.32 -16.20 13.22
C ASP A 71 -4.98 -17.20 14.14
N PHE A 72 -5.49 -16.73 15.27
CA PHE A 72 -6.25 -17.58 16.17
C PHE A 72 -7.46 -18.17 15.45
N PHE A 73 -8.27 -17.32 14.80
CA PHE A 73 -9.47 -17.78 14.11
C PHE A 73 -9.16 -18.58 12.85
N GLN A 74 -8.09 -18.31 12.14
CA GLN A 74 -7.69 -19.10 10.97
C GLN A 74 -7.41 -20.57 11.32
N ARG A 75 -7.00 -20.85 12.58
CA ARG A 75 -6.76 -22.23 13.06
C ARG A 75 -8.03 -22.98 13.46
N ILE A 76 -9.08 -22.27 13.82
CA ILE A 76 -10.32 -22.85 14.38
C ILE A 76 -11.57 -22.53 13.56
N SER A 77 -11.45 -21.69 12.53
CA SER A 77 -12.58 -21.34 11.67
C SER A 77 -13.05 -22.54 10.86
N ASN A 78 -14.32 -22.64 10.65
CA ASN A 78 -14.95 -23.60 9.77
C ASN A 78 -15.14 -23.08 8.33
N TYR A 79 -14.82 -21.82 8.10
CA TYR A 79 -14.90 -21.18 6.79
C TYR A 79 -13.87 -20.07 6.68
N GLU A 80 -13.11 -20.04 5.58
CA GLU A 80 -12.18 -18.97 5.22
C GLU A 80 -12.43 -18.57 3.77
N ALA A 81 -12.51 -17.26 3.53
CA ALA A 81 -12.59 -16.70 2.18
C ALA A 81 -11.50 -15.66 1.99
N ARG A 82 -10.74 -15.77 0.90
CA ARG A 82 -9.74 -14.79 0.49
C ARG A 82 -10.31 -13.85 -0.54
N LEU A 83 -10.38 -12.56 -0.21
CA LEU A 83 -10.83 -11.53 -1.13
C LEU A 83 -9.68 -11.18 -2.09
N LYS A 84 -9.90 -11.37 -3.39
CA LYS A 84 -8.90 -11.14 -4.44
C LYS A 84 -9.16 -9.87 -5.26
N LYS A 85 -10.38 -9.33 -5.23
CA LYS A 85 -10.75 -8.17 -6.04
C LYS A 85 -10.30 -6.88 -5.39
N HIS A 86 -9.57 -6.05 -6.15
CA HIS A 86 -9.05 -4.75 -5.74
C HIS A 86 -9.81 -3.65 -6.47
N PHE A 87 -10.53 -2.80 -5.72
CA PHE A 87 -11.40 -1.75 -6.25
C PHE A 87 -10.82 -0.33 -6.13
N ARG A 88 -9.72 -0.16 -5.38
CA ARG A 88 -9.16 1.16 -5.04
C ARG A 88 -8.51 1.82 -6.24
N GLY A 89 -7.45 1.23 -6.74
CA GLY A 89 -6.60 1.80 -7.79
C GLY A 89 -6.57 0.97 -9.06
N TYR A 90 -5.77 1.43 -10.00
CA TYR A 90 -5.55 0.76 -11.28
C TYR A 90 -4.63 -0.46 -11.13
N PRO A 91 -4.62 -1.40 -12.11
CA PRO A 91 -3.71 -2.55 -12.08
C PRO A 91 -2.25 -2.16 -11.87
N GLU A 92 -1.81 -1.10 -12.50
CA GLU A 92 -0.44 -0.60 -12.45
C GLU A 92 -0.02 -0.14 -11.05
N HIS A 93 -0.95 0.42 -10.26
CA HIS A 93 -0.68 0.86 -8.89
C HIS A 93 -0.45 -0.30 -7.94
N ILE A 94 -1.15 -1.41 -8.15
CA ILE A 94 -1.12 -2.56 -7.26
C ILE A 94 -0.21 -3.70 -7.76
N ALA A 95 0.30 -3.61 -8.99
CA ALA A 95 1.02 -4.69 -9.64
C ALA A 95 2.22 -5.20 -8.83
N TYR A 96 3.06 -4.29 -8.31
CA TYR A 96 4.18 -4.68 -7.45
C TYR A 96 3.70 -5.40 -6.18
N CYS A 97 2.71 -4.84 -5.49
CA CYS A 97 2.17 -5.43 -4.26
C CYS A 97 1.53 -6.80 -4.56
N SER A 98 0.77 -6.92 -5.64
CA SER A 98 0.16 -8.17 -6.07
C SER A 98 1.21 -9.25 -6.31
N LYS A 99 2.25 -8.93 -7.08
CA LYS A 99 3.34 -9.85 -7.39
C LYS A 99 4.11 -10.26 -6.14
N THR A 100 4.49 -9.31 -5.30
CA THR A 100 5.42 -9.53 -4.20
C THR A 100 4.75 -10.15 -2.97
N PHE A 101 3.52 -9.74 -2.64
CA PHE A 101 2.87 -10.12 -1.38
C PHE A 101 1.68 -11.05 -1.55
N TYR A 102 1.08 -11.12 -2.75
CA TYR A 102 -0.19 -11.84 -2.97
C TYR A 102 -0.13 -12.82 -4.15
N ASN A 103 1.07 -13.28 -4.55
CA ASN A 103 1.27 -14.29 -5.60
C ASN A 103 0.57 -13.97 -6.93
N ASN A 104 0.50 -12.69 -7.31
CA ASN A 104 -0.28 -12.18 -8.45
C ASN A 104 -1.80 -12.46 -8.38
N ASP A 105 -2.34 -12.74 -7.22
CA ASP A 105 -3.75 -13.11 -7.05
C ASP A 105 -4.72 -11.92 -7.01
N LEU A 106 -4.20 -10.68 -6.85
CA LEU A 106 -5.05 -9.50 -6.79
C LEU A 106 -5.52 -9.10 -8.19
N GLN A 107 -6.84 -8.98 -8.33
CA GLN A 107 -7.52 -8.60 -9.56
C GLN A 107 -8.01 -7.16 -9.44
N ALA A 108 -7.33 -6.22 -10.06
CA ALA A 108 -7.81 -4.85 -10.11
C ALA A 108 -9.00 -4.76 -11.07
N ILE A 109 -10.11 -4.25 -10.56
CA ILE A 109 -11.37 -4.11 -11.30
C ILE A 109 -11.45 -2.76 -12.01
N ARG A 110 -10.76 -1.75 -11.45
CA ARG A 110 -10.77 -0.40 -11.98
C ARG A 110 -9.69 -0.25 -13.05
N LEU A 111 -10.09 0.00 -14.28
CA LEU A 111 -9.17 0.26 -15.38
C LEU A 111 -8.94 1.77 -15.55
N ARG A 112 -7.73 2.14 -15.95
CA ARG A 112 -7.42 3.54 -16.27
C ARG A 112 -7.97 3.91 -17.65
N THR A 113 -8.36 5.16 -17.79
CA THR A 113 -8.75 5.77 -19.08
C THR A 113 -7.66 6.68 -19.64
N LYS A 114 -6.63 6.99 -18.84
CA LYS A 114 -5.53 7.88 -19.19
C LYS A 114 -4.26 7.10 -19.53
N PRO A 115 -3.36 7.65 -20.36
CA PRO A 115 -2.03 7.07 -20.57
C PRO A 115 -1.29 6.86 -19.24
N ILE A 116 -0.43 5.83 -19.17
CA ILE A 116 0.31 5.50 -17.95
C ILE A 116 1.14 6.67 -17.41
N LYS A 117 1.69 7.47 -18.32
CA LYS A 117 2.50 8.66 -18.01
C LYS A 117 1.74 9.80 -17.34
N GLU A 118 0.40 9.77 -17.40
CA GLU A 118 -0.46 10.71 -16.67
C GLU A 118 -0.90 10.18 -15.30
N VAL A 119 -0.61 8.90 -15.03
CA VAL A 119 -1.06 8.19 -13.82
C VAL A 119 0.09 7.92 -12.87
N ILE A 120 1.29 7.65 -13.40
CA ILE A 120 2.50 7.42 -12.62
C ILE A 120 3.57 8.42 -13.05
N HIS A 121 4.17 9.11 -12.08
CA HIS A 121 5.18 10.13 -12.31
C HIS A 121 6.43 9.85 -11.48
N PHE A 122 7.59 9.95 -12.12
CA PHE A 122 8.90 9.90 -11.46
C PHE A 122 9.59 11.25 -11.59
N GLU A 123 9.84 11.91 -10.48
CA GLU A 123 10.41 13.26 -10.41
C GLU A 123 11.75 13.21 -9.70
N ASN A 124 12.83 13.26 -10.50
CA ASN A 124 14.18 13.27 -9.99
C ASN A 124 14.69 14.72 -9.85
N LEU A 125 14.77 15.20 -8.62
CA LEU A 125 15.09 16.59 -8.31
C LEU A 125 16.60 16.77 -8.10
N LYS A 126 17.12 17.86 -8.64
CA LYS A 126 18.45 18.33 -8.26
C LYS A 126 18.38 18.89 -6.84
N TYR A 127 19.32 18.51 -5.97
CA TYR A 127 19.42 18.96 -4.59
C TYR A 127 20.84 19.47 -4.28
N GLU A 128 20.95 20.23 -3.21
CA GLU A 128 22.21 20.63 -2.61
C GLU A 128 22.30 20.02 -1.19
N ILE A 129 23.50 19.84 -0.67
CA ILE A 129 23.72 19.24 0.66
C ILE A 129 22.98 20.03 1.75
N LYS A 130 22.89 21.35 1.61
CA LYS A 130 22.13 22.22 2.53
C LYS A 130 20.62 21.95 2.56
N ASP A 131 20.08 21.31 1.54
CA ASP A 131 18.66 20.94 1.48
C ASP A 131 18.34 19.71 2.33
N GLU A 132 19.36 19.00 2.81
CA GLU A 132 19.25 17.81 3.63
C GLU A 132 19.51 18.15 5.10
N ILE A 133 18.45 18.19 5.90
CA ILE A 133 18.53 18.40 7.35
C ILE A 133 17.93 17.17 8.04
N ASN A 134 18.70 16.52 8.93
CA ASN A 134 18.28 15.27 9.60
C ASN A 134 17.83 14.20 8.58
N ASN A 135 16.59 13.72 8.70
CA ASN A 135 15.97 12.80 7.75
C ASN A 135 14.90 13.52 6.91
N SER A 136 15.21 14.73 6.44
CA SER A 136 14.34 15.52 5.58
C SER A 136 15.09 16.04 4.36
N ASN A 137 14.33 16.36 3.31
CA ASN A 137 14.79 16.99 2.09
C ASN A 137 13.87 18.16 1.74
N LYS A 138 14.39 19.37 1.85
CA LYS A 138 13.63 20.60 1.65
C LYS A 138 13.18 20.75 0.19
N LYS A 139 14.00 20.34 -0.77
CA LYS A 139 13.66 20.43 -2.20
C LYS A 139 12.46 19.54 -2.57
N GLU A 140 12.40 18.33 -2.01
CA GLU A 140 11.25 17.46 -2.22
C GLU A 140 9.96 18.08 -1.65
N ALA A 141 10.05 18.65 -0.42
CA ALA A 141 8.91 19.30 0.22
C ALA A 141 8.41 20.51 -0.59
N GLU A 142 9.30 21.41 -1.00
CA GLU A 142 8.96 22.60 -1.81
C GLU A 142 8.38 22.22 -3.17
N HIS A 143 8.91 21.16 -3.80
CA HIS A 143 8.40 20.66 -5.08
C HIS A 143 6.97 20.15 -4.94
N ILE A 144 6.70 19.34 -3.91
CA ILE A 144 5.34 18.83 -3.66
C ILE A 144 4.36 19.99 -3.42
N ILE A 145 4.74 21.02 -2.66
CA ILE A 145 3.90 22.19 -2.44
C ILE A 145 3.56 22.89 -3.76
N LYS A 146 4.54 23.08 -4.65
CA LYS A 146 4.28 23.63 -5.99
C LYS A 146 3.30 22.78 -6.80
N GLN A 147 3.35 21.44 -6.67
CA GLN A 147 2.37 20.58 -7.32
C GLN A 147 0.96 20.74 -6.71
N LEU A 148 0.84 20.97 -5.40
CA LEU A 148 -0.44 21.29 -4.75
C LEU A 148 -1.01 22.63 -5.25
N GLU A 149 -0.16 23.67 -5.40
CA GLU A 149 -0.55 24.94 -5.99
C GLU A 149 -1.07 24.78 -7.43
N LYS A 150 -0.43 23.92 -8.22
CA LYS A 150 -0.87 23.59 -9.57
C LYS A 150 -2.23 22.89 -9.59
N ILE A 151 -2.45 21.90 -8.72
CA ILE A 151 -3.75 21.22 -8.59
C ILE A 151 -4.84 22.24 -8.25
N LYS A 152 -4.54 23.22 -7.38
CA LYS A 152 -5.46 24.31 -7.06
C LYS A 152 -5.77 25.16 -8.29
N SER A 153 -4.74 25.55 -9.07
CA SER A 153 -4.93 26.38 -10.27
C SER A 153 -5.79 25.67 -11.32
N ASP A 154 -5.69 24.35 -11.41
CA ASP A 154 -6.47 23.52 -12.32
C ASP A 154 -7.91 23.29 -11.83
N LYS A 155 -8.29 23.84 -10.64
CA LYS A 155 -9.60 23.72 -9.99
C LYS A 155 -10.10 22.27 -9.89
N THR A 156 -9.19 21.34 -9.65
CA THR A 156 -9.51 19.91 -9.57
C THR A 156 -9.90 19.56 -8.15
N SER A 157 -11.14 19.12 -7.95
CA SER A 157 -11.58 18.59 -6.64
C SER A 157 -11.11 17.15 -6.49
N VAL A 158 -10.02 16.96 -5.76
CA VAL A 158 -9.37 15.65 -5.56
C VAL A 158 -8.80 15.54 -4.15
N SER A 159 -8.83 14.34 -3.60
CA SER A 159 -8.16 14.07 -2.32
C SER A 159 -6.67 13.78 -2.53
N VAL A 160 -5.82 14.43 -1.72
CA VAL A 160 -4.36 14.32 -1.84
C VAL A 160 -3.73 13.74 -0.58
N GLY A 161 -2.81 12.80 -0.75
CA GLY A 161 -1.96 12.26 0.30
C GLY A 161 -0.49 12.53 0.02
N ILE A 162 0.27 12.75 1.08
CA ILE A 162 1.74 12.76 1.01
C ILE A 162 2.23 11.67 1.93
N ILE A 163 3.04 10.75 1.41
CA ILE A 163 3.62 9.65 2.17
C ILE A 163 5.14 9.76 2.14
N THR A 164 5.77 9.68 3.30
CA THR A 164 7.22 9.77 3.43
C THR A 164 7.75 8.70 4.39
N PRO A 165 9.00 8.22 4.22
CA PRO A 165 9.60 7.26 5.15
C PRO A 165 9.91 7.84 6.53
N PHE A 166 10.08 9.16 6.67
CA PHE A 166 10.60 9.77 7.89
C PHE A 166 9.68 10.82 8.50
N THR A 167 9.54 10.79 9.82
CA THR A 167 8.80 11.78 10.60
C THR A 167 9.36 13.19 10.47
N ASP A 168 10.69 13.33 10.27
CA ASP A 168 11.31 14.65 10.09
C ASP A 168 10.81 15.30 8.79
N GLN A 169 10.68 14.52 7.70
CA GLN A 169 10.12 15.01 6.45
C GLN A 169 8.62 15.34 6.58
N GLN A 170 7.88 14.49 7.29
CA GLN A 170 6.46 14.76 7.58
C GLN A 170 6.31 16.11 8.32
N ARG A 171 7.11 16.33 9.37
CA ARG A 171 7.10 17.60 10.15
C ARG A 171 7.49 18.81 9.30
N LEU A 172 8.52 18.66 8.45
CA LEU A 172 8.94 19.73 7.55
C LEU A 172 7.81 20.12 6.60
N ILE A 173 7.20 19.15 5.90
CA ILE A 173 6.09 19.40 4.97
C ILE A 173 4.91 20.02 5.71
N THR A 174 4.54 19.48 6.89
CA THR A 174 3.46 20.03 7.72
C THR A 174 3.73 21.48 8.09
N SER A 175 4.94 21.81 8.53
CA SER A 175 5.33 23.18 8.88
C SER A 175 5.26 24.14 7.70
N LEU A 176 5.63 23.70 6.50
CA LEU A 176 5.55 24.51 5.29
C LEU A 176 4.09 24.74 4.86
N ILE A 177 3.25 23.72 4.94
CA ILE A 177 1.79 23.82 4.65
C ILE A 177 1.12 24.77 5.62
N GLN A 178 1.39 24.66 6.92
CA GLN A 178 0.78 25.53 7.94
C GLN A 178 1.11 27.03 7.76
N LYS A 179 2.26 27.34 7.15
CA LYS A 179 2.67 28.71 6.82
C LYS A 179 2.23 29.16 5.42
N HIS A 180 1.63 28.26 4.65
CA HIS A 180 1.25 28.55 3.28
C HIS A 180 -0.04 29.36 3.20
N LYS A 181 -0.11 30.32 2.26
CA LYS A 181 -1.31 31.15 2.03
C LYS A 181 -2.57 30.34 1.68
N ASP A 182 -2.40 29.18 1.06
CA ASP A 182 -3.48 28.32 0.57
C ASP A 182 -3.73 27.12 1.50
N LYS A 183 -3.30 27.16 2.78
CA LYS A 183 -3.41 26.05 3.72
C LYS A 183 -4.85 25.54 3.86
N ASP A 184 -5.81 26.45 3.99
CA ASP A 184 -7.22 26.12 4.18
C ASP A 184 -7.76 25.35 2.96
N TYR A 185 -7.40 25.77 1.75
CA TYR A 185 -7.74 25.05 0.53
C TYR A 185 -7.12 23.63 0.51
N PHE A 186 -5.87 23.50 0.92
CA PHE A 186 -5.23 22.18 0.97
C PHE A 186 -5.88 21.26 1.99
N GLU A 187 -6.29 21.76 3.14
CA GLU A 187 -6.93 20.98 4.19
C GLU A 187 -8.39 20.63 3.86
N GLU A 188 -9.17 21.57 3.40
CA GLU A 188 -10.62 21.43 3.21
C GLU A 188 -10.98 20.84 1.84
N GLU A 189 -10.44 21.40 0.75
CA GLU A 189 -10.82 21.01 -0.61
C GLU A 189 -10.00 19.80 -1.08
N LEU A 190 -8.67 19.80 -0.88
CA LEU A 190 -7.84 18.66 -1.24
C LEU A 190 -7.85 17.55 -0.19
N LYS A 191 -8.47 17.76 0.97
CA LYS A 191 -8.46 16.80 2.09
C LYS A 191 -7.05 16.26 2.34
N LEU A 192 -6.07 17.18 2.30
CA LEU A 192 -4.66 16.85 2.34
C LEU A 192 -4.32 16.11 3.63
N LYS A 193 -3.63 14.98 3.50
CA LYS A 193 -3.10 14.25 4.63
C LYS A 193 -1.63 13.91 4.43
N ILE A 194 -0.79 14.28 5.40
CA ILE A 194 0.64 14.03 5.39
C ILE A 194 0.92 12.87 6.35
N MET A 195 1.48 11.79 5.83
CA MET A 195 1.60 10.51 6.52
C MET A 195 3.02 9.96 6.40
N THR A 196 3.38 9.09 7.32
CA THR A 196 4.52 8.19 7.12
C THR A 196 4.04 6.85 6.60
N PHE A 197 4.97 6.01 6.11
CA PHE A 197 4.65 4.62 5.78
C PHE A 197 4.10 3.82 6.97
N ASP A 198 4.34 4.25 8.21
CA ASP A 198 3.76 3.63 9.42
C ASP A 198 2.32 4.08 9.71
N THR A 199 1.94 5.27 9.29
CA THR A 199 0.64 5.88 9.66
C THR A 199 -0.37 5.94 8.52
N CYS A 200 -0.04 5.45 7.33
CA CYS A 200 -0.91 5.49 6.16
C CYS A 200 -1.90 4.31 6.07
N GLN A 201 -1.89 3.38 7.03
CA GLN A 201 -2.84 2.27 7.03
C GLN A 201 -4.28 2.77 7.22
N GLY A 202 -5.19 2.21 6.41
CA GLY A 202 -6.60 2.61 6.40
C GLY A 202 -6.90 3.86 5.58
N GLU A 203 -5.88 4.61 5.18
CA GLU A 203 -6.02 5.80 4.34
C GLU A 203 -5.97 5.45 2.85
N GLU A 204 -6.65 6.24 2.05
CA GLU A 204 -6.57 6.20 0.59
C GLU A 204 -6.84 7.59 0.02
N ARG A 205 -6.16 7.93 -1.07
CA ARG A 205 -6.28 9.24 -1.74
C ARG A 205 -6.25 9.06 -3.26
N GLN A 206 -6.94 9.97 -3.94
CA GLN A 206 -6.92 9.99 -5.40
C GLN A 206 -5.51 10.27 -5.92
N ILE A 207 -4.81 11.23 -5.33
CA ILE A 207 -3.42 11.55 -5.67
C ILE A 207 -2.53 11.28 -4.47
N VAL A 208 -1.44 10.55 -4.66
CA VAL A 208 -0.45 10.33 -3.61
C VAL A 208 0.93 10.77 -4.10
N PHE A 209 1.56 11.66 -3.34
CA PHE A 209 2.95 12.04 -3.48
C PHE A 209 3.81 11.23 -2.50
N TYR A 210 4.82 10.54 -3.02
CA TYR A 210 5.83 9.86 -2.24
C TYR A 210 7.07 10.74 -2.17
N SER A 211 7.36 11.32 -1.00
CA SER A 211 8.61 12.04 -0.74
C SER A 211 9.62 11.05 -0.19
N MET A 212 10.54 10.61 -1.02
CA MET A 212 11.41 9.46 -0.70
C MET A 212 12.59 9.81 0.20
N VAL A 213 12.98 11.08 0.28
CA VAL A 213 14.10 11.57 1.11
C VAL A 213 15.41 10.80 0.87
N ALA A 214 15.62 10.36 -0.37
CA ALA A 214 16.79 9.61 -0.77
C ALA A 214 17.63 10.43 -1.74
N THR A 215 18.89 10.66 -1.37
CA THR A 215 19.86 11.39 -2.17
C THR A 215 21.10 10.54 -2.42
N LYS A 216 22.02 11.01 -3.27
CA LYS A 216 23.31 10.34 -3.49
C LYS A 216 24.20 10.31 -2.24
N ASN A 217 24.08 11.32 -1.39
CA ASN A 217 24.87 11.44 -0.18
C ASN A 217 24.26 10.69 1.00
N LYS A 218 22.94 10.58 1.03
CA LYS A 218 22.20 10.10 2.20
C LYS A 218 21.08 9.18 1.80
N ASP A 219 21.21 7.93 2.17
CA ASP A 219 20.16 6.93 1.98
C ASP A 219 20.02 6.08 3.25
N LYS A 220 18.98 6.36 4.01
CA LYS A 220 18.65 5.64 5.24
C LYS A 220 17.42 4.73 5.08
N LEU A 221 17.00 4.45 3.85
CA LEU A 221 15.77 3.70 3.56
C LEU A 221 15.82 2.26 4.06
N ASN A 222 17.01 1.68 4.26
CA ASN A 222 17.17 0.36 4.91
C ASN A 222 16.66 0.32 6.36
N TRP A 223 16.51 1.47 7.00
CA TRP A 223 15.91 1.53 8.34
C TRP A 223 14.39 1.35 8.28
N ILE A 224 13.79 1.72 7.16
CA ILE A 224 12.35 1.74 6.96
C ILE A 224 11.87 0.51 6.18
N PHE A 225 12.58 0.14 5.11
CA PHE A 225 12.23 -0.94 4.21
C PHE A 225 13.17 -2.13 4.33
N PRO A 226 12.79 -3.33 3.93
CA PRO A 226 13.68 -4.48 3.92
C PRO A 226 14.80 -4.29 2.90
N VAL A 227 15.95 -4.89 3.18
CA VAL A 227 17.07 -4.92 2.24
C VAL A 227 16.74 -5.88 1.11
N ASP A 228 16.18 -7.04 1.45
CA ASP A 228 15.82 -8.11 0.52
C ASP A 228 14.63 -8.92 1.07
N LEU A 229 13.76 -9.38 0.18
CA LEU A 229 12.63 -10.26 0.48
C LEU A 229 12.80 -11.69 -0.09
N ALA A 230 13.84 -11.95 -0.89
CA ALA A 230 13.97 -13.18 -1.68
C ALA A 230 14.00 -14.48 -0.86
N ASN A 231 14.40 -14.44 0.41
CA ASN A 231 14.56 -15.61 1.28
C ASN A 231 13.69 -15.52 2.55
N LYS A 232 12.67 -14.65 2.57
CA LYS A 232 11.79 -14.49 3.72
C LYS A 232 10.49 -15.20 3.45
N ASP A 233 10.09 -16.05 4.40
CA ASP A 233 8.73 -16.53 4.45
C ASP A 233 7.79 -15.35 4.77
N LEU A 234 7.19 -14.78 3.73
CA LEU A 234 6.25 -13.67 3.85
C LEU A 234 4.92 -14.10 4.51
N GLU A 235 4.75 -15.40 4.75
CA GLU A 235 3.63 -15.94 5.54
C GLU A 235 3.92 -15.90 7.03
N GLU A 236 5.20 -15.89 7.41
CA GLU A 236 5.58 -15.75 8.81
C GLU A 236 5.47 -14.28 9.26
N TYR A 237 4.93 -14.12 10.46
CA TYR A 237 4.59 -12.85 11.07
C TYR A 237 5.66 -11.79 11.05
N GLY A 238 5.27 -10.65 10.53
CA GLY A 238 5.75 -9.44 11.15
C GLY A 238 7.08 -8.92 10.66
N ASP A 239 7.46 -9.09 9.39
CA ASP A 239 8.40 -8.14 8.84
C ASP A 239 7.70 -6.78 8.64
N LYS A 240 7.74 -5.99 9.71
CA LYS A 240 7.17 -4.64 9.72
C LYS A 240 7.65 -3.80 8.54
N LYS A 241 8.89 -4.00 8.09
CA LYS A 241 9.47 -3.29 6.94
C LYS A 241 8.80 -3.72 5.64
N ALA A 242 8.52 -5.02 5.47
CA ALA A 242 7.78 -5.54 4.33
C ALA A 242 6.33 -5.05 4.34
N GLN A 243 5.69 -5.07 5.50
CA GLN A 243 4.32 -4.54 5.66
C GLN A 243 4.22 -3.05 5.34
N ARG A 244 5.22 -2.22 5.73
CA ARG A 244 5.31 -0.80 5.34
C ARG A 244 5.29 -0.63 3.84
N LEU A 245 6.11 -1.42 3.14
CA LEU A 245 6.21 -1.35 1.69
C LEU A 245 4.87 -1.69 1.03
N ASN A 246 4.26 -2.81 1.43
CA ASN A 246 2.95 -3.23 0.91
C ASN A 246 1.85 -2.21 1.19
N VAL A 247 1.72 -1.79 2.45
CA VAL A 247 0.68 -0.84 2.86
C VAL A 247 0.88 0.51 2.18
N GLY A 248 2.11 1.05 2.19
CA GLY A 248 2.40 2.37 1.66
C GLY A 248 2.13 2.49 0.16
N LEU A 249 2.59 1.52 -0.64
CA LEU A 249 2.43 1.55 -2.10
C LEU A 249 1.00 1.27 -2.58
N SER A 250 0.13 0.75 -1.71
CA SER A 250 -1.25 0.40 -2.06
C SER A 250 -2.30 1.47 -1.71
N ARG A 251 -1.89 2.74 -1.46
CA ARG A 251 -2.80 3.81 -0.99
C ARG A 251 -3.41 4.67 -2.10
N VAL A 252 -2.97 4.48 -3.33
CA VAL A 252 -3.30 5.33 -4.49
C VAL A 252 -4.57 4.87 -5.18
N GLN A 253 -5.39 5.83 -5.59
CA GLN A 253 -6.58 5.58 -6.39
C GLN A 253 -6.39 5.96 -7.87
N GLU A 254 -5.76 7.12 -8.17
CA GLU A 254 -5.71 7.67 -9.53
C GLU A 254 -4.29 8.06 -9.98
N LYS A 255 -3.54 8.81 -9.16
CA LYS A 255 -2.21 9.30 -9.57
C LYS A 255 -1.16 9.07 -8.49
N MET A 256 0.00 8.65 -8.91
CA MET A 256 1.15 8.32 -8.08
C MET A 256 2.34 9.15 -8.53
N TYR A 257 2.92 9.92 -7.60
CA TYR A 257 4.10 10.74 -7.84
C TYR A 257 5.23 10.29 -6.92
N PHE A 258 6.35 9.88 -7.49
CA PHE A 258 7.57 9.58 -6.74
C PHE A 258 8.54 10.75 -6.86
N THR A 259 8.72 11.48 -5.78
CA THR A 259 9.64 12.63 -5.69
C THR A 259 10.89 12.20 -4.94
N MET A 260 12.04 12.29 -5.61
CA MET A 260 13.33 11.82 -5.10
C MET A 260 14.47 12.65 -5.65
N SER A 261 15.68 12.50 -5.10
CA SER A 261 16.88 13.25 -5.50
C SER A 261 18.03 12.33 -5.91
N LYS A 262 17.72 11.14 -6.38
CA LYS A 262 18.63 10.22 -7.08
C LYS A 262 17.84 9.36 -8.06
N SER A 263 18.51 8.73 -9.03
CA SER A 263 17.84 7.88 -10.01
C SER A 263 17.29 6.60 -9.39
N VAL A 264 16.30 6.00 -10.04
CA VAL A 264 15.66 4.75 -9.56
C VAL A 264 16.66 3.59 -9.50
N GLU A 265 17.67 3.58 -10.37
CA GLU A 265 18.71 2.57 -10.45
C GLU A 265 19.68 2.61 -9.27
N GLU A 266 19.83 3.77 -8.63
CA GLU A 266 20.75 3.96 -7.49
C GLU A 266 20.19 3.43 -6.16
N PHE A 267 18.93 3.04 -6.09
CA PHE A 267 18.35 2.42 -4.90
C PHE A 267 18.76 0.94 -4.79
N LYS A 268 19.28 0.53 -3.62
CA LYS A 268 19.89 -0.79 -3.41
C LYS A 268 19.06 -1.76 -2.57
N ASN A 269 17.87 -1.38 -2.13
CA ASN A 269 17.02 -2.16 -1.24
C ASN A 269 15.69 -2.53 -1.91
N GLU A 270 14.78 -3.17 -1.17
CA GLU A 270 13.51 -3.64 -1.73
C GLU A 270 12.61 -2.50 -2.23
N ILE A 271 12.69 -1.30 -1.63
CA ILE A 271 12.02 -0.14 -2.22
C ILE A 271 12.59 0.21 -3.59
N GLY A 272 13.89 0.00 -3.81
CA GLY A 272 14.50 0.13 -5.13
C GLY A 272 13.96 -0.88 -6.13
N ASN A 273 13.76 -2.13 -5.72
CA ASN A 273 13.13 -3.16 -6.56
C ASN A 273 11.69 -2.76 -6.92
N ALA A 274 10.94 -2.24 -5.95
CA ALA A 274 9.58 -1.75 -6.18
C ALA A 274 9.56 -0.56 -7.17
N LEU A 275 10.43 0.43 -6.96
CA LEU A 275 10.52 1.61 -7.84
C LEU A 275 10.93 1.23 -9.26
N ARG A 276 11.92 0.34 -9.43
CA ARG A 276 12.31 -0.18 -10.76
C ARG A 276 11.17 -0.93 -11.42
N PHE A 277 10.47 -1.78 -10.69
CA PHE A 277 9.32 -2.50 -11.22
C PHE A 277 8.23 -1.54 -11.71
N ILE A 278 7.87 -0.54 -10.92
CA ILE A 278 6.87 0.49 -11.28
C ILE A 278 7.39 1.37 -12.43
N ASN A 279 8.69 1.73 -12.43
CA ASN A 279 9.30 2.51 -13.51
C ASN A 279 9.31 1.74 -14.84
N ASN A 280 9.51 0.43 -14.83
CA ASN A 280 9.40 -0.39 -16.03
C ASN A 280 7.97 -0.39 -16.60
N ILE A 281 6.94 -0.44 -15.74
CA ILE A 281 5.55 -0.30 -16.17
C ILE A 281 5.33 1.11 -16.75
N TRP A 282 5.81 2.15 -16.07
CA TRP A 282 5.70 3.54 -16.53
C TRP A 282 6.42 3.79 -17.88
N ALA A 283 7.58 3.17 -18.09
CA ALA A 283 8.36 3.28 -19.31
C ALA A 283 7.79 2.45 -20.47
N SER A 284 7.05 1.37 -20.14
CA SER A 284 6.37 0.58 -21.16
C SER A 284 5.26 1.41 -21.78
N GLU A 285 5.44 1.83 -23.04
CA GLU A 285 4.31 2.30 -23.83
C GLU A 285 3.46 1.08 -24.16
N GLU A 286 2.39 0.88 -23.41
CA GLU A 286 1.32 0.01 -23.89
C GLU A 286 0.86 0.58 -25.24
N LYS A 287 1.21 -0.10 -26.30
CA LYS A 287 0.56 0.11 -27.57
C LYS A 287 -0.89 -0.28 -27.35
N LEU A 288 -1.76 0.70 -27.21
CA LEU A 288 -3.21 0.46 -27.21
C LEU A 288 -3.52 -0.42 -28.43
N PRO A 289 -4.22 -1.54 -28.27
CA PRO A 289 -4.63 -2.34 -29.41
C PRO A 289 -5.37 -1.42 -30.38
N LYS A 290 -4.82 -1.24 -31.57
CA LYS A 290 -5.50 -0.52 -32.64
C LYS A 290 -6.60 -1.45 -33.15
N ASN A 291 -7.63 -0.90 -33.81
CA ASN A 291 -8.66 -1.71 -34.49
C ASN A 291 -8.08 -2.82 -35.42
N LYS A 292 -6.79 -2.73 -35.73
CA LYS A 292 -6.01 -3.74 -36.48
C LYS A 292 -5.67 -4.98 -35.66
N ASP A 293 -5.68 -4.87 -34.32
CA ASP A 293 -5.26 -5.93 -33.39
C ASP A 293 -6.46 -6.79 -32.92
N LEU A 294 -7.68 -6.48 -33.38
CA LEU A 294 -8.84 -7.38 -33.21
C LEU A 294 -8.53 -8.70 -33.91
N ASP A 295 -8.61 -9.80 -33.18
CA ASP A 295 -8.42 -11.11 -33.78
C ASP A 295 -9.40 -11.27 -34.95
N PRO A 296 -8.92 -11.34 -36.23
CA PRO A 296 -9.81 -11.50 -37.37
C PRO A 296 -10.61 -12.80 -37.31
N LYS A 297 -10.20 -13.75 -36.46
CA LYS A 297 -10.87 -15.03 -36.21
C LYS A 297 -11.92 -14.97 -35.10
N SER A 298 -12.04 -13.84 -34.39
CA SER A 298 -13.07 -13.66 -33.34
C SER A 298 -14.24 -12.81 -33.86
N PRO A 299 -15.29 -13.40 -34.42
CA PRO A 299 -16.48 -12.67 -34.84
C PRO A 299 -17.13 -11.92 -33.68
N MET A 300 -17.08 -12.51 -32.47
CA MET A 300 -17.70 -11.97 -31.27
C MET A 300 -17.10 -10.64 -30.84
N GLU A 301 -15.77 -10.47 -30.93
CA GLU A 301 -15.13 -9.20 -30.59
C GLU A 301 -15.58 -8.06 -31.52
N LYS A 302 -15.74 -8.35 -32.80
CA LYS A 302 -16.24 -7.39 -33.78
C LYS A 302 -17.71 -7.01 -33.52
N GLU A 303 -18.54 -7.98 -33.21
CA GLU A 303 -19.95 -7.74 -32.89
C GLU A 303 -20.12 -6.92 -31.61
N VAL A 304 -19.39 -7.27 -30.55
CA VAL A 304 -19.41 -6.53 -29.28
C VAL A 304 -18.94 -5.09 -29.49
N LEU A 305 -17.86 -4.88 -30.26
CA LEU A 305 -17.36 -3.55 -30.58
C LEU A 305 -18.35 -2.72 -31.39
N GLN A 306 -19.01 -3.34 -32.40
CA GLN A 306 -20.03 -2.66 -33.19
C GLN A 306 -21.26 -2.31 -32.34
N TRP A 307 -21.72 -3.25 -31.52
CA TRP A 307 -22.81 -3.01 -30.61
C TRP A 307 -22.50 -1.86 -29.62
N PHE A 308 -21.33 -1.89 -29.02
CA PHE A 308 -20.90 -0.84 -28.08
C PHE A 308 -20.86 0.54 -28.73
N LYS A 309 -20.33 0.64 -29.98
CA LYS A 309 -20.28 1.89 -30.74
C LYS A 309 -21.66 2.47 -31.09
N GLN A 310 -22.70 1.66 -31.03
CA GLN A 310 -24.09 2.09 -31.29
C GLN A 310 -24.81 2.51 -30.01
N THR A 311 -24.23 2.30 -28.83
CA THR A 311 -24.85 2.69 -27.58
C THR A 311 -24.93 4.21 -27.42
N PRO A 312 -26.01 4.76 -26.81
CA PRO A 312 -26.10 6.18 -26.50
C PRO A 312 -24.90 6.67 -25.67
N PHE A 313 -24.44 5.85 -24.72
CA PHE A 313 -23.27 6.13 -23.91
C PHE A 313 -22.01 6.40 -24.75
N TYR A 314 -21.71 5.56 -25.74
CA TYR A 314 -20.54 5.76 -26.59
C TYR A 314 -20.70 6.98 -27.48
N LEU A 315 -21.89 7.21 -28.05
CA LEU A 315 -22.16 8.34 -28.95
C LEU A 315 -21.99 9.68 -28.22
N GLU A 316 -22.47 9.78 -26.98
CA GLU A 316 -22.34 10.97 -26.12
C GLU A 316 -20.91 11.21 -25.62
N ASN A 317 -20.12 10.15 -25.44
CA ASN A 317 -18.80 10.21 -24.83
C ASN A 317 -17.67 9.84 -25.80
N LYS A 318 -17.91 9.87 -27.10
CA LYS A 318 -16.98 9.39 -28.16
C LYS A 318 -15.55 9.94 -28.02
N ASN A 319 -15.40 11.17 -27.54
CA ASN A 319 -14.09 11.82 -27.36
C ASN A 319 -13.45 11.50 -25.99
N LYS A 320 -14.14 10.78 -25.10
CA LYS A 320 -13.69 10.44 -23.74
C LYS A 320 -13.51 8.94 -23.55
N VAL A 321 -14.01 8.13 -24.49
CA VAL A 321 -13.97 6.66 -24.42
C VAL A 321 -12.93 6.17 -25.42
N GLU A 322 -11.86 5.58 -24.90
CA GLU A 322 -10.91 4.81 -25.70
C GLU A 322 -11.32 3.35 -25.69
N LEU A 323 -11.48 2.77 -26.88
CA LEU A 323 -11.70 1.35 -27.05
C LEU A 323 -10.34 0.65 -27.06
N LYS A 324 -10.10 -0.18 -26.06
CA LYS A 324 -8.90 -1.01 -25.92
C LYS A 324 -9.17 -2.43 -26.36
#